data_bbaaaec420ce4fa36f0f3235a61f69f8
#
_entry.id   bbaaaec420ce4fa36f0f3235a61f69f8
#
_cell.length_a   1.000
_cell.length_b   1.000
_cell.length_c   1.000
_cell.angle_alpha   90.00
_cell.angle_beta   90.00
_cell.angle_gamma   90.00
#
_symmetry.space_group_name_H-M   'P 1'
#
loop_
_entity.id
_entity.type
_entity.pdbx_description
1 polymer ?
#
loop_
_entity_poly.entity_id
_entity_poly.type
_entity_poly.pdbx_seq_one_letter_code
_entity_poly.pdbx_strand_id
1 'polypeptide(L)'
;MLIKKKDAPNIDYESLSIVGIDDFAIKKRHTYGTIMINHQTKTIVDMIPSREINDLNVWLSKFTNLNTISRDGSLIYKNAIDISLPQVKQISDRFHLLKGLSEAISSDIRSKYDRVLVESYALSFKDRQTIKERFDLIKNDINNGICVSTACSNNKLDIRLFKKLEKMSDSELSTYFSKKDKNDLKIDENRKRKSKLINDVREFYSKSKSLSKTAKEFKIDRRTVSHYLSDQYVDLLFSEDKNSGAKSELDDYQKDIFELLNNKCSIKQVFFALREKGYKGSYSNLRMYLRRLRKQNKLTLDSFIEKKDILNLLYHEKNDDLLPRKYLNIAFSKYPIVKEYLSIFLEFKTILLNVKKKKYLDKWIFKASRLESKNIDSFVRGIKRDYDAVINSLLCDESNGIVESKVNTTKLTKRIMYGRSSFELIKNKAMRLQLLRQ
;
A
#
# COMPACT_ATOMS: atom_id res chain seq x y z
N MET A 1 -15.95 4.08 -34.94
CA MET A 1 -17.18 4.91 -35.00
C MET A 1 -16.77 6.38 -35.24
N LEU A 2 -16.93 6.88 -36.45
CA LEU A 2 -16.68 8.28 -36.79
C LEU A 2 -17.78 9.13 -36.15
N ILE A 3 -17.44 9.85 -35.11
CA ILE A 3 -18.34 10.85 -34.51
C ILE A 3 -18.48 11.96 -35.55
N LYS A 4 -19.61 11.99 -36.27
CA LYS A 4 -19.95 13.08 -37.18
C LYS A 4 -19.74 14.42 -36.44
N LYS A 5 -19.16 15.41 -37.14
CA LYS A 5 -19.00 16.80 -36.66
C LYS A 5 -20.37 17.33 -36.23
N LYS A 6 -20.72 17.18 -34.96
CA LYS A 6 -21.71 18.02 -34.31
C LYS A 6 -20.93 19.16 -33.66
N ASP A 7 -21.44 20.39 -33.85
CA ASP A 7 -20.85 21.61 -33.30
C ASP A 7 -20.64 21.45 -31.78
N ALA A 8 -19.62 22.12 -31.27
CA ALA A 8 -19.41 22.23 -29.83
C ALA A 8 -20.68 22.81 -29.18
N PRO A 9 -21.07 22.34 -27.99
CA PRO A 9 -22.25 22.88 -27.32
C PRO A 9 -22.10 24.39 -27.19
N ASN A 10 -23.14 25.10 -27.59
CA ASN A 10 -23.21 26.55 -27.34
C ASN A 10 -23.29 26.75 -25.82
N ILE A 11 -22.25 27.27 -25.24
CA ILE A 11 -22.17 27.50 -23.79
C ILE A 11 -22.68 28.91 -23.56
N ASP A 12 -23.74 29.01 -22.77
CA ASP A 12 -24.21 30.29 -22.27
C ASP A 12 -23.25 30.82 -21.20
N TYR A 13 -22.33 31.68 -21.60
CA TYR A 13 -21.35 32.31 -20.72
C TYR A 13 -22.00 33.24 -19.70
N GLU A 14 -23.19 33.80 -20.01
CA GLU A 14 -23.88 34.74 -19.15
C GLU A 14 -24.50 34.08 -17.93
N SER A 15 -24.88 32.82 -18.03
CA SER A 15 -25.46 32.05 -16.94
C SER A 15 -24.43 31.43 -16.00
N LEU A 16 -23.12 31.52 -16.29
CA LEU A 16 -22.08 30.93 -15.47
C LEU A 16 -21.81 31.75 -14.21
N SER A 17 -22.08 31.15 -13.06
CA SER A 17 -21.88 31.82 -11.75
C SER A 17 -20.80 31.11 -10.92
N ILE A 18 -20.80 29.75 -10.87
CA ILE A 18 -19.92 28.93 -10.04
C ILE A 18 -19.20 27.93 -10.91
N VAL A 19 -17.89 28.01 -10.94
CA VAL A 19 -17.05 27.06 -11.69
C VAL A 19 -15.93 26.49 -10.85
N GLY A 20 -15.37 25.38 -11.30
CA GLY A 20 -14.14 24.83 -10.79
C GLY A 20 -13.09 24.75 -11.89
N ILE A 21 -11.83 25.01 -11.55
CA ILE A 21 -10.70 24.90 -12.46
C ILE A 21 -9.64 23.97 -11.90
N ASP A 22 -8.95 23.26 -12.82
CA ASP A 22 -7.85 22.37 -12.47
C ASP A 22 -6.93 22.16 -13.67
N ASP A 23 -5.70 21.68 -13.42
CA ASP A 23 -4.79 21.34 -14.50
C ASP A 23 -4.91 19.85 -14.95
N PHE A 24 -4.52 19.60 -16.18
CA PHE A 24 -4.32 18.23 -16.67
C PHE A 24 -3.11 18.16 -17.60
N ALA A 25 -2.35 17.07 -17.52
CA ALA A 25 -1.19 16.89 -18.37
C ALA A 25 -1.60 16.57 -19.82
N ILE A 26 -1.33 17.48 -20.75
CA ILE A 26 -1.40 17.22 -22.19
C ILE A 26 -0.24 16.29 -22.58
N LYS A 27 0.97 16.60 -22.15
CA LYS A 27 2.14 15.69 -22.22
C LYS A 27 2.80 15.68 -20.85
N LYS A 28 2.76 14.52 -20.19
CA LYS A 28 3.26 14.37 -18.81
C LYS A 28 4.69 14.89 -18.68
N ARG A 29 4.92 15.76 -17.71
CA ARG A 29 6.19 16.46 -17.42
C ARG A 29 6.61 17.52 -18.45
N HIS A 30 5.81 17.80 -19.47
CA HIS A 30 6.15 18.78 -20.50
C HIS A 30 5.08 19.88 -20.63
N THR A 31 3.85 19.50 -21.02
CA THR A 31 2.79 20.47 -21.30
C THR A 31 1.54 20.13 -20.51
N TYR A 32 0.92 21.17 -19.98
CA TYR A 32 -0.31 21.10 -19.20
C TYR A 32 -1.34 22.02 -19.81
N GLY A 33 -2.59 21.67 -19.63
CA GLY A 33 -3.73 22.52 -19.98
C GLY A 33 -4.60 22.73 -18.74
N THR A 34 -5.47 23.70 -18.80
CA THR A 34 -6.46 24.03 -17.78
C THR A 34 -7.85 23.67 -18.28
N ILE A 35 -8.69 23.13 -17.40
CA ILE A 35 -10.09 22.78 -17.63
C ILE A 35 -10.98 23.58 -16.68
N MET A 36 -12.10 24.08 -17.18
CA MET A 36 -13.16 24.74 -16.39
C MET A 36 -14.44 23.92 -16.43
N ILE A 37 -15.03 23.70 -15.28
CA ILE A 37 -16.23 22.91 -15.08
C ILE A 37 -17.31 23.77 -14.41
N ASN A 38 -18.52 23.77 -14.94
CA ASN A 38 -19.67 24.36 -14.27
C ASN A 38 -20.12 23.45 -13.11
N HIS A 39 -20.18 23.98 -11.88
CA HIS A 39 -20.58 23.22 -10.69
C HIS A 39 -22.04 22.79 -10.71
N GLN A 40 -22.93 23.58 -11.29
CA GLN A 40 -24.36 23.32 -11.34
C GLN A 40 -24.69 22.20 -12.34
N THR A 41 -24.23 22.35 -13.58
CA THR A 41 -24.52 21.38 -14.66
C THR A 41 -23.54 20.19 -14.68
N LYS A 42 -22.42 20.29 -13.95
CA LYS A 42 -21.32 19.29 -13.94
C LYS A 42 -20.71 19.06 -15.32
N THR A 43 -20.77 20.06 -16.18
CA THR A 43 -20.27 19.99 -17.56
C THR A 43 -18.97 20.76 -17.73
N ILE A 44 -18.15 20.35 -18.70
CA ILE A 44 -16.97 21.09 -19.12
C ILE A 44 -17.45 22.37 -19.80
N VAL A 45 -17.03 23.52 -19.29
CA VAL A 45 -17.29 24.83 -19.87
C VAL A 45 -16.30 25.08 -20.99
N ASP A 46 -15.02 25.02 -20.66
CA ASP A 46 -13.96 25.30 -21.63
C ASP A 46 -12.63 24.65 -21.19
N MET A 47 -11.67 24.62 -22.11
CA MET A 47 -10.32 24.11 -21.88
C MET A 47 -9.31 24.93 -22.68
N ILE A 48 -8.15 25.22 -22.09
CA ILE A 48 -7.00 25.84 -22.77
C ILE A 48 -5.73 24.99 -22.66
N PRO A 49 -4.81 25.07 -23.66
CA PRO A 49 -3.57 24.29 -23.68
C PRO A 49 -2.45 24.94 -22.86
N SER A 50 -2.79 25.66 -21.82
CA SER A 50 -1.82 26.38 -20.97
C SER A 50 -2.26 26.36 -19.51
N ARG A 51 -1.32 26.61 -18.61
CA ARG A 51 -1.52 26.96 -17.21
C ARG A 51 -0.68 28.18 -16.79
N GLU A 52 -0.14 28.88 -17.75
CA GLU A 52 0.66 30.09 -17.51
C GLU A 52 -0.27 31.28 -17.17
N ILE A 53 0.20 32.15 -16.26
CA ILE A 53 -0.61 33.26 -15.72
C ILE A 53 -1.17 34.15 -16.83
N ASN A 54 -0.36 34.52 -17.83
CA ASN A 54 -0.79 35.38 -18.89
C ASN A 54 -1.92 34.78 -19.74
N ASP A 55 -1.79 33.50 -20.09
CA ASP A 55 -2.82 32.83 -20.88
C ASP A 55 -4.11 32.63 -20.07
N LEU A 56 -3.95 32.31 -18.76
CA LEU A 56 -5.09 32.24 -17.85
C LEU A 56 -5.82 33.56 -17.70
N ASN A 57 -5.08 34.67 -17.60
CA ASN A 57 -5.69 36.03 -17.50
C ASN A 57 -6.55 36.34 -18.71
N VAL A 58 -6.02 36.16 -19.92
CA VAL A 58 -6.77 36.36 -21.17
C VAL A 58 -7.97 35.43 -21.26
N TRP A 59 -7.84 34.21 -20.75
CA TRP A 59 -8.93 33.24 -20.77
C TRP A 59 -10.02 33.55 -19.76
N LEU A 60 -9.65 33.85 -18.51
CA LEU A 60 -10.58 34.14 -17.40
C LEU A 60 -11.36 35.43 -17.61
N SER A 61 -10.76 36.46 -18.23
CA SER A 61 -11.43 37.71 -18.49
C SER A 61 -12.63 37.60 -19.43
N LYS A 62 -12.82 36.49 -20.12
CA LYS A 62 -14.03 36.19 -20.91
C LYS A 62 -15.27 35.85 -20.06
N PHE A 63 -15.10 35.56 -18.79
CA PHE A 63 -16.13 35.02 -17.90
C PHE A 63 -16.50 36.06 -16.82
N THR A 64 -17.03 37.18 -17.21
CA THR A 64 -17.27 38.34 -16.31
C THR A 64 -18.36 38.12 -15.26
N ASN A 65 -19.26 37.14 -15.45
CA ASN A 65 -20.39 36.87 -14.56
C ASN A 65 -20.07 35.83 -13.45
N LEU A 66 -18.81 35.38 -13.37
CA LEU A 66 -18.41 34.44 -12.32
C LEU A 66 -18.42 35.09 -10.94
N ASN A 67 -19.03 34.41 -9.98
CA ASN A 67 -19.08 34.80 -8.58
C ASN A 67 -18.11 33.95 -7.72
N THR A 68 -17.93 32.70 -8.10
CA THR A 68 -17.14 31.76 -7.31
C THR A 68 -16.33 30.82 -8.21
N ILE A 69 -15.04 30.63 -7.86
CA ILE A 69 -14.14 29.70 -8.51
C ILE A 69 -13.53 28.77 -7.47
N SER A 70 -13.77 27.46 -7.60
CA SER A 70 -13.02 26.45 -6.84
C SER A 70 -11.75 26.04 -7.58
N ARG A 71 -10.66 25.85 -6.87
CA ARG A 71 -9.35 25.49 -7.43
C ARG A 71 -8.48 24.72 -6.44
N ASP A 72 -7.41 24.13 -6.95
CA ASP A 72 -6.34 23.62 -6.09
C ASP A 72 -5.56 24.76 -5.39
N GLY A 73 -4.60 24.42 -4.55
CA GLY A 73 -3.76 25.39 -3.84
C GLY A 73 -2.69 26.08 -4.69
N SER A 74 -2.75 25.99 -6.02
CA SER A 74 -1.78 26.61 -6.93
C SER A 74 -1.80 28.13 -6.86
N LEU A 75 -0.63 28.76 -6.63
CA LEU A 75 -0.47 30.20 -6.67
C LEU A 75 -0.65 30.77 -8.07
N ILE A 76 -0.44 29.97 -9.10
CA ILE A 76 -0.65 30.36 -10.48
C ILE A 76 -2.14 30.71 -10.70
N TYR A 77 -3.02 29.81 -10.31
CA TYR A 77 -4.47 30.04 -10.40
C TYR A 77 -4.92 31.14 -9.47
N LYS A 78 -4.42 31.19 -8.23
CA LYS A 78 -4.71 32.29 -7.31
C LYS A 78 -4.42 33.63 -7.95
N ASN A 79 -3.20 33.85 -8.42
CA ASN A 79 -2.75 35.12 -8.97
C ASN A 79 -3.49 35.49 -10.28
N ALA A 80 -3.74 34.47 -11.13
CA ALA A 80 -4.49 34.72 -12.38
C ALA A 80 -5.92 35.18 -12.08
N ILE A 81 -6.61 34.60 -11.11
CA ILE A 81 -7.95 34.98 -10.70
C ILE A 81 -7.93 36.36 -10.03
N ASP A 82 -6.98 36.62 -9.12
CA ASP A 82 -6.83 37.93 -8.45
C ASP A 82 -6.65 39.08 -9.44
N ILE A 83 -5.93 38.85 -10.56
CA ILE A 83 -5.69 39.85 -11.60
C ILE A 83 -6.90 40.01 -12.52
N SER A 84 -7.49 38.91 -13.00
CA SER A 84 -8.52 38.93 -14.03
C SER A 84 -9.92 39.18 -13.50
N LEU A 85 -10.20 38.67 -12.30
CA LEU A 85 -11.52 38.63 -11.69
C LEU A 85 -11.42 38.92 -10.17
N PRO A 86 -10.96 40.10 -9.76
CA PRO A 86 -10.64 40.41 -8.35
C PRO A 86 -11.85 40.32 -7.41
N GLN A 87 -13.07 40.44 -7.94
CA GLN A 87 -14.32 40.33 -7.18
C GLN A 87 -14.76 38.88 -6.92
N VAL A 88 -14.13 37.90 -7.60
CA VAL A 88 -14.56 36.51 -7.55
C VAL A 88 -14.08 35.83 -6.26
N LYS A 89 -14.99 35.14 -5.60
CA LYS A 89 -14.70 34.33 -4.41
C LYS A 89 -13.95 33.06 -4.79
N GLN A 90 -12.74 32.89 -4.26
CA GLN A 90 -11.95 31.70 -4.48
C GLN A 90 -12.20 30.68 -3.37
N ILE A 91 -12.28 29.40 -3.73
CA ILE A 91 -12.46 28.25 -2.79
C ILE A 91 -11.32 27.27 -3.00
N SER A 92 -10.51 27.01 -1.97
CA SER A 92 -9.49 25.98 -2.00
C SER A 92 -10.09 24.56 -1.94
N ASP A 93 -9.52 23.64 -2.71
CA ASP A 93 -9.95 22.25 -2.68
C ASP A 93 -9.59 21.56 -1.36
N ARG A 94 -10.62 21.12 -0.65
CA ARG A 94 -10.50 20.40 0.63
C ARG A 94 -9.67 19.12 0.53
N PHE A 95 -9.80 18.38 -0.56
CA PHE A 95 -9.02 17.16 -0.79
C PHE A 95 -7.53 17.50 -0.89
N HIS A 96 -7.16 18.51 -1.66
CA HIS A 96 -5.76 18.94 -1.79
C HIS A 96 -5.19 19.49 -0.48
N LEU A 97 -5.99 20.17 0.34
CA LEU A 97 -5.59 20.59 1.68
C LEU A 97 -5.28 19.40 2.59
N LEU A 98 -6.17 18.40 2.65
CA LEU A 98 -5.95 17.19 3.44
C LEU A 98 -4.76 16.37 2.92
N LYS A 99 -4.63 16.26 1.61
CA LYS A 99 -3.51 15.58 0.97
C LYS A 99 -2.19 16.28 1.30
N GLY A 100 -2.12 17.59 1.19
CA GLY A 100 -0.92 18.38 1.50
C GLY A 100 -0.46 18.20 2.96
N LEU A 101 -1.39 18.22 3.92
CA LEU A 101 -1.07 17.95 5.33
C LEU A 101 -0.60 16.49 5.52
N SER A 102 -1.28 15.54 4.89
CA SER A 102 -0.90 14.14 4.94
C SER A 102 0.50 13.89 4.37
N GLU A 103 0.86 14.56 3.28
CA GLU A 103 2.20 14.48 2.68
C GLU A 103 3.28 15.10 3.57
N ALA A 104 2.99 16.26 4.20
CA ALA A 104 3.89 16.90 5.16
C ALA A 104 4.17 15.99 6.38
N ILE A 105 3.14 15.43 6.99
CA ILE A 105 3.24 14.49 8.11
C ILE A 105 3.96 13.20 7.66
N SER A 106 3.63 12.68 6.49
CA SER A 106 4.25 11.46 5.95
C SER A 106 5.74 11.64 5.73
N SER A 107 6.17 12.81 5.27
CA SER A 107 7.59 13.15 5.11
C SER A 107 8.33 13.11 6.45
N ASP A 108 7.74 13.68 7.49
CA ASP A 108 8.30 13.68 8.85
C ASP A 108 8.37 12.27 9.44
N ILE A 109 7.29 11.49 9.32
CA ILE A 109 7.28 10.11 9.80
C ILE A 109 8.34 9.28 9.08
N ARG A 110 8.49 9.44 7.76
CA ARG A 110 9.51 8.70 6.99
C ARG A 110 10.93 9.03 7.44
N SER A 111 11.19 10.26 7.86
CA SER A 111 12.53 10.70 8.29
C SER A 111 12.83 10.41 9.75
N LYS A 112 11.84 10.57 10.65
CA LYS A 112 12.03 10.55 12.11
C LYS A 112 11.61 9.25 12.77
N TYR A 113 10.63 8.53 12.20
CA TYR A 113 10.14 7.28 12.78
C TYR A 113 10.95 6.09 12.26
N ASP A 114 11.40 5.27 13.19
CA ASP A 114 11.93 3.94 12.88
C ASP A 114 10.93 2.87 13.35
N ARG A 115 11.06 1.64 12.84
CA ARG A 115 10.18 0.54 13.25
C ARG A 115 10.26 0.34 14.76
N VAL A 116 9.14 0.00 15.37
CA VAL A 116 9.05 -0.26 16.81
C VAL A 116 8.72 -1.72 17.04
N LEU A 117 9.58 -2.39 17.80
CA LEU A 117 9.31 -3.73 18.28
C LEU A 117 8.13 -3.69 19.26
N VAL A 118 7.09 -4.48 18.98
CA VAL A 118 5.90 -4.55 19.84
C VAL A 118 5.72 -5.91 20.47
N GLU A 119 6.14 -6.97 19.81
CA GLU A 119 6.08 -8.33 20.32
C GLU A 119 7.10 -9.21 19.61
N SER A 120 7.65 -10.14 20.36
CA SER A 120 8.53 -11.17 19.83
C SER A 120 7.83 -12.52 19.93
N TYR A 121 7.56 -13.15 18.79
CA TYR A 121 6.92 -14.47 18.75
C TYR A 121 7.46 -15.32 17.60
N ALA A 122 7.36 -16.63 17.77
CA ALA A 122 7.71 -17.57 16.73
C ALA A 122 6.68 -17.47 15.59
N LEU A 123 7.12 -17.05 14.41
CA LEU A 123 6.29 -17.12 13.21
C LEU A 123 6.34 -18.56 12.68
N SER A 124 5.24 -19.29 12.81
CA SER A 124 5.06 -20.51 12.05
C SER A 124 4.71 -20.12 10.61
N PHE A 125 5.70 -20.17 9.75
CA PHE A 125 5.48 -19.90 8.34
C PHE A 125 4.82 -21.09 7.66
N LYS A 126 3.63 -20.87 7.13
CA LYS A 126 3.00 -21.66 6.07
C LYS A 126 2.57 -23.09 6.40
N ASP A 127 2.46 -23.47 7.62
CA ASP A 127 1.65 -24.64 7.91
C ASP A 127 0.18 -24.18 7.96
N ARG A 128 -0.54 -24.42 6.87
CA ARG A 128 -1.95 -24.04 6.78
C ARG A 128 -2.82 -24.76 7.78
N GLN A 129 -2.40 -25.94 8.22
CA GLN A 129 -3.09 -26.67 9.28
C GLN A 129 -2.92 -25.96 10.62
N THR A 130 -1.70 -25.53 10.95
CA THR A 130 -1.45 -24.72 12.16
C THR A 130 -2.20 -23.39 12.13
N ILE A 131 -2.32 -22.75 10.96
CA ILE A 131 -3.11 -21.53 10.81
C ILE A 131 -4.60 -21.84 11.02
N LYS A 132 -5.10 -22.95 10.50
CA LYS A 132 -6.48 -23.41 10.72
C LYS A 132 -6.77 -23.65 12.20
N GLU A 133 -5.93 -24.42 12.87
CA GLU A 133 -6.07 -24.70 14.31
C GLU A 133 -6.10 -23.40 15.14
N ARG A 134 -5.20 -22.45 14.84
CA ARG A 134 -5.19 -21.16 15.52
C ARG A 134 -6.42 -20.33 15.21
N PHE A 135 -6.87 -20.35 13.97
CA PHE A 135 -8.10 -19.64 13.55
C PHE A 135 -9.33 -20.17 14.29
N ASP A 136 -9.43 -21.50 14.43
CA ASP A 136 -10.53 -22.15 15.15
C ASP A 136 -10.48 -21.84 16.66
N LEU A 137 -9.29 -21.83 17.27
CA LEU A 137 -9.09 -21.42 18.67
C LEU A 137 -9.49 -19.97 18.90
N ILE A 138 -9.11 -19.05 17.99
CA ILE A 138 -9.49 -17.65 18.10
C ILE A 138 -11.00 -17.47 18.00
N LYS A 139 -11.67 -18.21 17.11
CA LYS A 139 -13.15 -18.19 17.06
C LYS A 139 -13.78 -18.64 18.38
N ASN A 140 -13.26 -19.69 18.98
CA ASN A 140 -13.72 -20.15 20.30
C ASN A 140 -13.49 -19.09 21.39
N ASP A 141 -12.31 -18.46 21.43
CA ASP A 141 -12.01 -17.41 22.39
C ASP A 141 -12.97 -16.21 22.24
N ILE A 142 -13.30 -15.83 21.01
CA ILE A 142 -14.26 -14.73 20.73
C ILE A 142 -15.65 -15.12 21.18
N ASN A 143 -16.09 -16.34 20.94
CA ASN A 143 -17.39 -16.84 21.40
C ASN A 143 -17.49 -16.87 22.94
N ASN A 144 -16.35 -17.03 23.63
CA ASN A 144 -16.24 -16.95 25.09
C ASN A 144 -16.09 -15.49 25.61
N GLY A 145 -16.29 -14.47 24.76
CA GLY A 145 -16.27 -13.06 25.14
C GLY A 145 -14.89 -12.40 25.15
N ILE A 146 -13.84 -13.07 24.66
CA ILE A 146 -12.51 -12.49 24.55
C ILE A 146 -12.47 -11.58 23.32
N CYS A 147 -11.93 -10.35 23.45
CA CYS A 147 -11.83 -9.44 22.31
C CYS A 147 -10.85 -9.98 21.24
N VAL A 148 -11.13 -9.69 19.97
CA VAL A 148 -10.40 -10.21 18.80
C VAL A 148 -8.89 -9.96 18.90
N SER A 149 -8.48 -8.79 19.35
CA SER A 149 -7.05 -8.45 19.46
C SER A 149 -6.32 -9.31 20.51
N THR A 150 -6.98 -9.60 21.63
CA THR A 150 -6.43 -10.44 22.70
C THR A 150 -6.42 -11.91 22.26
N ALA A 151 -7.50 -12.40 21.67
CA ALA A 151 -7.60 -13.76 21.15
C ALA A 151 -6.52 -14.04 20.08
N CYS A 152 -6.32 -13.13 19.13
CA CYS A 152 -5.25 -13.24 18.14
C CYS A 152 -3.84 -13.23 18.75
N SER A 153 -3.62 -12.39 19.78
CA SER A 153 -2.34 -12.35 20.50
C SER A 153 -2.07 -13.65 21.26
N ASN A 154 -3.06 -14.17 21.98
CA ASN A 154 -2.95 -15.42 22.76
C ASN A 154 -2.61 -16.61 21.86
N ASN A 155 -3.28 -16.69 20.70
CA ASN A 155 -3.11 -17.78 19.74
C ASN A 155 -2.02 -17.51 18.68
N LYS A 156 -1.26 -16.43 18.82
CA LYS A 156 -0.11 -16.09 17.95
C LYS A 156 -0.45 -16.06 16.46
N LEU A 157 -1.61 -15.51 16.11
CA LEU A 157 -2.03 -15.26 14.72
C LEU A 157 -2.11 -13.76 14.45
N ASP A 158 -1.59 -13.33 13.30
CA ASP A 158 -1.72 -11.92 12.88
C ASP A 158 -3.19 -11.56 12.71
N ILE A 159 -3.63 -10.47 13.35
CA ILE A 159 -5.03 -10.01 13.34
C ILE A 159 -5.53 -9.68 11.92
N ARG A 160 -4.64 -9.24 11.03
CA ARG A 160 -4.97 -8.94 9.62
C ARG A 160 -5.28 -10.22 8.85
N LEU A 161 -4.50 -11.28 9.14
CA LEU A 161 -4.75 -12.60 8.55
C LEU A 161 -6.06 -13.18 9.09
N PHE A 162 -6.29 -13.10 10.41
CA PHE A 162 -7.55 -13.55 11.01
C PHE A 162 -8.76 -12.89 10.37
N LYS A 163 -8.78 -11.55 10.29
CA LYS A 163 -9.89 -10.81 9.67
C LYS A 163 -10.07 -11.09 8.18
N LYS A 164 -9.00 -11.41 7.48
CA LYS A 164 -9.10 -11.85 6.09
C LYS A 164 -9.80 -13.19 5.99
N LEU A 165 -9.42 -14.14 6.84
CA LEU A 165 -10.03 -15.47 6.88
C LEU A 165 -11.49 -15.42 7.37
N GLU A 166 -11.80 -14.59 8.35
CA GLU A 166 -13.16 -14.40 8.89
C GLU A 166 -14.17 -13.92 7.83
N LYS A 167 -13.70 -13.15 6.83
CA LYS A 167 -14.55 -12.65 5.73
C LYS A 167 -14.79 -13.66 4.62
N MET A 168 -14.10 -14.79 4.64
CA MET A 168 -14.26 -15.84 3.63
C MET A 168 -15.46 -16.73 3.98
N SER A 169 -16.16 -17.21 2.94
CA SER A 169 -17.16 -18.26 3.09
C SER A 169 -16.54 -19.58 3.50
N ASP A 170 -17.32 -20.51 4.04
CA ASP A 170 -16.82 -21.83 4.45
C ASP A 170 -16.19 -22.61 3.29
N SER A 171 -16.72 -22.46 2.08
CA SER A 171 -16.15 -23.05 0.86
C SER A 171 -14.79 -22.45 0.49
N GLU A 172 -14.66 -21.13 0.61
CA GLU A 172 -13.39 -20.43 0.38
C GLU A 172 -12.36 -20.77 1.44
N LEU A 173 -12.75 -20.85 2.71
CA LEU A 173 -11.89 -21.29 3.81
C LEU A 173 -11.39 -22.72 3.58
N SER A 174 -12.28 -23.65 3.23
CA SER A 174 -11.91 -25.01 2.90
C SER A 174 -10.91 -25.06 1.75
N THR A 175 -11.16 -24.32 0.68
CA THR A 175 -10.25 -24.18 -0.46
C THR A 175 -8.93 -23.54 -0.05
N TYR A 176 -8.95 -22.51 0.78
CA TYR A 176 -7.73 -21.84 1.27
C TYR A 176 -6.85 -22.77 2.07
N PHE A 177 -7.41 -23.55 3.00
CA PHE A 177 -6.67 -24.48 3.86
C PHE A 177 -6.23 -25.75 3.14
N SER A 178 -6.97 -26.19 2.12
CA SER A 178 -6.61 -27.36 1.30
C SER A 178 -5.68 -27.01 0.12
N LYS A 179 -5.63 -25.74 -0.30
CA LYS A 179 -4.86 -25.31 -1.46
C LYS A 179 -3.37 -25.43 -1.22
N LYS A 180 -2.69 -26.20 -2.04
CA LYS A 180 -1.24 -26.31 -2.11
C LYS A 180 -0.66 -25.19 -2.97
N ASP A 181 0.42 -24.56 -2.52
CA ASP A 181 1.10 -23.57 -3.36
C ASP A 181 1.96 -24.26 -4.44
N LYS A 182 2.46 -23.48 -5.41
CA LYS A 182 3.25 -24.03 -6.53
C LYS A 182 4.48 -24.82 -6.06
N ASN A 183 5.08 -24.45 -4.92
CA ASN A 183 6.22 -25.15 -4.37
C ASN A 183 5.79 -26.46 -3.70
N ASP A 184 4.65 -26.49 -2.99
CA ASP A 184 4.10 -27.69 -2.37
C ASP A 184 3.73 -28.70 -3.45
N LEU A 185 3.07 -28.26 -4.54
CA LEU A 185 2.75 -29.12 -5.69
C LEU A 185 4.01 -29.69 -6.34
N LYS A 186 5.04 -28.89 -6.53
CA LYS A 186 6.33 -29.33 -7.09
C LYS A 186 7.05 -30.32 -6.17
N ILE A 187 6.97 -30.13 -4.86
CA ILE A 187 7.50 -31.07 -3.87
C ILE A 187 6.75 -32.40 -3.95
N ASP A 188 5.43 -32.36 -4.00
CA ASP A 188 4.59 -33.57 -4.11
C ASP A 188 4.83 -34.30 -5.42
N GLU A 189 4.92 -33.60 -6.55
CA GLU A 189 5.28 -34.21 -7.84
C GLU A 189 6.65 -34.89 -7.81
N ASN A 190 7.65 -34.21 -7.24
CA ASN A 190 8.98 -34.77 -7.09
C ASN A 190 8.98 -35.99 -6.16
N ARG A 191 8.20 -35.98 -5.07
CA ARG A 191 8.01 -37.10 -4.19
C ARG A 191 7.36 -38.30 -4.92
N LYS A 192 6.29 -38.03 -5.68
CA LYS A 192 5.59 -39.05 -6.48
C LYS A 192 6.52 -39.67 -7.54
N ARG A 193 7.26 -38.85 -8.29
CA ARG A 193 8.24 -39.33 -9.28
C ARG A 193 9.32 -40.21 -8.61
N LYS A 194 9.83 -39.76 -7.48
CA LYS A 194 10.87 -40.52 -6.76
C LYS A 194 10.35 -41.78 -6.13
N SER A 195 9.14 -41.80 -5.58
CA SER A 195 8.48 -42.99 -5.08
C SER A 195 8.26 -44.02 -6.19
N LYS A 196 7.78 -43.57 -7.37
CA LYS A 196 7.63 -44.45 -8.54
C LYS A 196 8.97 -45.04 -8.96
N LEU A 197 10.01 -44.23 -9.09
CA LEU A 197 11.35 -44.70 -9.44
C LEU A 197 11.87 -45.73 -8.44
N ILE A 198 11.64 -45.54 -7.15
CA ILE A 198 12.05 -46.51 -6.11
C ILE A 198 11.32 -47.86 -6.28
N ASN A 199 10.02 -47.80 -6.53
CA ASN A 199 9.22 -49.00 -6.76
C ASN A 199 9.69 -49.76 -8.01
N ASP A 200 9.91 -49.04 -9.09
CA ASP A 200 10.40 -49.62 -10.36
C ASP A 200 11.79 -50.25 -10.16
N VAL A 201 12.70 -49.58 -9.41
CA VAL A 201 14.03 -50.13 -9.05
C VAL A 201 13.91 -51.38 -8.19
N ARG A 202 13.02 -51.43 -7.22
CA ARG A 202 12.78 -52.59 -6.34
C ARG A 202 12.20 -53.76 -7.12
N GLU A 203 11.24 -53.50 -7.99
CA GLU A 203 10.65 -54.54 -8.85
C GLU A 203 11.69 -55.13 -9.82
N PHE A 204 12.48 -54.32 -10.47
CA PHE A 204 13.53 -54.78 -11.37
C PHE A 204 14.62 -55.58 -10.60
N TYR A 205 15.01 -55.07 -9.44
CA TYR A 205 15.98 -55.77 -8.59
C TYR A 205 15.46 -57.15 -8.12
N SER A 206 14.18 -57.25 -7.78
CA SER A 206 13.57 -58.53 -7.37
C SER A 206 13.70 -59.60 -8.44
N LYS A 207 13.67 -59.20 -9.74
CA LYS A 207 13.84 -60.09 -10.90
C LYS A 207 15.30 -60.35 -11.26
N SER A 208 16.12 -59.28 -11.25
CA SER A 208 17.53 -59.34 -11.70
C SER A 208 18.51 -59.81 -10.64
N LYS A 209 18.17 -59.60 -9.34
CA LYS A 209 19.00 -59.83 -8.16
C LYS A 209 20.43 -59.32 -8.24
N SER A 210 20.65 -58.29 -9.12
CA SER A 210 21.96 -57.73 -9.42
C SER A 210 21.97 -56.23 -9.32
N LEU A 211 22.68 -55.66 -8.32
CA LEU A 211 22.84 -54.23 -8.15
C LEU A 211 23.44 -53.55 -9.41
N SER A 212 24.42 -54.22 -10.07
CA SER A 212 25.07 -53.68 -11.27
C SER A 212 24.14 -53.61 -12.47
N LYS A 213 23.29 -54.62 -12.68
CA LYS A 213 22.31 -54.59 -13.78
C LYS A 213 21.23 -53.55 -13.53
N THR A 214 20.72 -53.49 -12.30
CA THR A 214 19.73 -52.48 -11.89
C THR A 214 20.29 -51.04 -12.02
N ALA A 215 21.51 -50.80 -11.59
CA ALA A 215 22.14 -49.50 -11.69
C ALA A 215 22.29 -49.04 -13.17
N LYS A 216 22.64 -49.95 -14.07
CA LYS A 216 22.74 -49.67 -15.50
C LYS A 216 21.38 -49.40 -16.12
N GLU A 217 20.35 -50.16 -15.80
CA GLU A 217 18.99 -50.02 -16.33
C GLU A 217 18.40 -48.62 -16.02
N PHE A 218 18.49 -48.23 -14.75
CA PHE A 218 17.93 -46.96 -14.28
C PHE A 218 18.90 -45.78 -14.38
N LYS A 219 20.12 -45.99 -14.90
CA LYS A 219 21.18 -44.98 -15.02
C LYS A 219 21.46 -44.23 -13.71
N ILE A 220 21.53 -44.99 -12.60
CA ILE A 220 21.81 -44.50 -11.26
C ILE A 220 23.03 -45.25 -10.66
N ASP A 221 23.65 -44.69 -9.62
CA ASP A 221 24.78 -45.32 -8.95
C ASP A 221 24.33 -46.53 -8.13
N ARG A 222 25.23 -47.54 -8.01
CA ARG A 222 24.97 -48.76 -7.20
C ARG A 222 24.65 -48.46 -5.75
N ARG A 223 25.27 -47.42 -5.18
CA ARG A 223 24.96 -47.00 -3.80
C ARG A 223 23.51 -46.48 -3.70
N THR A 224 23.07 -45.74 -4.74
CA THR A 224 21.70 -45.27 -4.82
C THR A 224 20.70 -46.42 -4.92
N VAL A 225 21.00 -47.47 -5.71
CA VAL A 225 20.17 -48.70 -5.75
C VAL A 225 20.09 -49.32 -4.36
N SER A 226 21.23 -49.53 -3.69
CA SER A 226 21.27 -50.11 -2.33
C SER A 226 20.44 -49.26 -1.33
N HIS A 227 20.52 -47.91 -1.43
CA HIS A 227 19.68 -47.02 -0.63
C HIS A 227 18.17 -47.17 -0.92
N TYR A 228 17.80 -47.35 -2.19
CA TYR A 228 16.40 -47.52 -2.57
C TYR A 228 15.81 -48.86 -2.15
N LEU A 229 16.65 -49.87 -1.92
CA LEU A 229 16.26 -51.18 -1.41
C LEU A 229 16.06 -51.20 0.12
N SER A 230 16.59 -50.23 0.83
CA SER A 230 16.40 -50.05 2.27
C SER A 230 15.00 -49.59 2.62
N ASP A 231 14.31 -50.27 3.53
CA ASP A 231 12.96 -49.91 3.98
C ASP A 231 12.92 -48.58 4.71
N GLN A 232 13.94 -48.27 5.51
CA GLN A 232 14.09 -46.97 6.18
C GLN A 232 14.14 -45.80 5.23
N TYR A 233 14.56 -46.02 3.97
CA TYR A 233 14.67 -44.91 3.00
C TYR A 233 13.31 -44.44 2.47
N VAL A 234 12.31 -45.30 2.40
CA VAL A 234 10.95 -44.93 1.96
C VAL A 234 10.28 -44.08 3.01
N ASP A 235 10.40 -44.45 4.27
CA ASP A 235 9.86 -43.69 5.39
C ASP A 235 10.52 -42.28 5.50
N LEU A 236 11.83 -42.23 5.28
CA LEU A 236 12.57 -40.98 5.20
C LEU A 236 12.16 -40.09 4.02
N LEU A 237 11.62 -40.60 2.91
CA LEU A 237 11.10 -39.80 1.80
C LEU A 237 9.85 -39.04 2.18
N PHE A 238 9.03 -39.56 3.04
CA PHE A 238 7.77 -39.00 3.47
C PHE A 238 7.84 -38.29 4.84
N SER A 239 8.92 -38.52 5.62
CA SER A 239 9.13 -37.80 6.87
C SER A 239 9.45 -36.32 6.60
N GLU A 240 8.81 -35.44 7.35
CA GLU A 240 9.04 -34.00 7.25
C GLU A 240 10.44 -33.57 7.69
N ASP A 241 11.15 -34.41 8.42
CA ASP A 241 12.40 -34.11 9.13
C ASP A 241 13.69 -34.66 8.46
N LYS A 242 13.77 -34.68 7.15
CA LYS A 242 14.93 -35.21 6.41
C LYS A 242 16.30 -34.59 6.73
N ASN A 243 16.32 -33.42 7.38
CA ASN A 243 17.55 -32.69 7.69
C ASN A 243 17.68 -32.31 9.18
N SER A 244 16.90 -32.91 10.07
CA SER A 244 16.91 -32.56 11.50
C SER A 244 18.15 -33.05 12.26
N GLY A 245 18.96 -33.91 11.66
CA GLY A 245 20.12 -34.55 12.32
C GLY A 245 21.51 -34.10 11.87
N ALA A 246 21.66 -33.45 10.72
CA ALA A 246 22.96 -32.98 10.28
C ALA A 246 23.32 -31.65 10.94
N LYS A 247 24.33 -31.65 11.82
CA LYS A 247 24.89 -30.45 12.44
C LYS A 247 25.43 -29.52 11.32
N SER A 248 24.96 -28.29 11.33
CA SER A 248 25.42 -27.26 10.41
C SER A 248 26.57 -26.48 11.08
N GLU A 249 27.62 -26.11 10.35
CA GLU A 249 28.64 -25.17 10.83
C GLU A 249 28.02 -23.90 11.48
N LEU A 250 26.84 -23.48 10.98
CA LEU A 250 26.11 -22.32 11.50
C LEU A 250 25.40 -22.57 12.84
N ASP A 251 25.27 -23.81 13.27
CA ASP A 251 24.69 -24.13 14.59
C ASP A 251 25.59 -23.62 15.73
N ASP A 252 26.89 -23.56 15.53
CA ASP A 252 27.85 -23.03 16.50
C ASP A 252 27.77 -21.50 16.60
N TYR A 253 27.30 -20.81 15.56
CA TYR A 253 27.06 -19.36 15.52
C TYR A 253 25.62 -18.94 15.82
N GLN A 254 24.75 -19.86 16.25
CA GLN A 254 23.32 -19.60 16.39
C GLN A 254 23.02 -18.44 17.36
N LYS A 255 23.77 -18.35 18.47
CA LYS A 255 23.61 -17.25 19.46
C LYS A 255 23.94 -15.90 18.84
N ASP A 256 25.09 -15.81 18.14
CA ASP A 256 25.53 -14.58 17.47
C ASP A 256 24.53 -14.14 16.40
N ILE A 257 24.02 -15.11 15.62
CA ILE A 257 22.99 -14.86 14.60
C ILE A 257 21.74 -14.24 15.23
N PHE A 258 21.27 -14.78 16.36
CA PHE A 258 20.09 -14.28 17.04
C PHE A 258 20.31 -12.89 17.60
N GLU A 259 21.46 -12.67 18.24
CA GLU A 259 21.82 -11.35 18.79
C GLU A 259 21.91 -10.27 17.71
N LEU A 260 22.61 -10.55 16.61
CA LEU A 260 22.75 -9.62 15.49
C LEU A 260 21.41 -9.32 14.81
N LEU A 261 20.55 -10.33 14.64
CA LEU A 261 19.21 -10.13 14.05
C LEU A 261 18.31 -9.34 14.99
N ASN A 262 18.38 -9.56 16.30
CA ASN A 262 17.64 -8.79 17.31
C ASN A 262 18.12 -7.34 17.37
N ASN A 263 19.43 -7.11 17.15
CA ASN A 263 20.02 -5.77 16.99
C ASN A 263 19.74 -5.13 15.63
N LYS A 264 18.78 -5.68 14.86
CA LYS A 264 18.33 -5.15 13.57
C LYS A 264 19.36 -5.18 12.44
N CYS A 265 20.41 -5.97 12.57
CA CYS A 265 21.36 -6.17 11.49
C CYS A 265 20.71 -6.85 10.29
N SER A 266 21.01 -6.37 9.10
CA SER A 266 20.63 -7.05 7.86
C SER A 266 21.32 -8.40 7.75
N ILE A 267 20.76 -9.35 6.99
CA ILE A 267 21.40 -10.66 6.75
C ILE A 267 22.81 -10.50 6.19
N LYS A 268 23.05 -9.44 5.41
CA LYS A 268 24.36 -9.14 4.85
C LYS A 268 25.36 -8.71 5.95
N GLN A 269 24.94 -7.89 6.89
CA GLN A 269 25.75 -7.51 8.05
C GLN A 269 26.04 -8.71 8.96
N VAL A 270 25.01 -9.55 9.21
CA VAL A 270 25.19 -10.82 9.95
C VAL A 270 26.25 -11.69 9.26
N PHE A 271 26.20 -11.82 7.92
CA PHE A 271 27.16 -12.60 7.18
C PHE A 271 28.61 -12.09 7.36
N PHE A 272 28.82 -10.77 7.25
CA PHE A 272 30.15 -10.20 7.45
C PHE A 272 30.65 -10.37 8.89
N ALA A 273 29.80 -10.14 9.89
CA ALA A 273 30.17 -10.35 11.29
C ALA A 273 30.52 -11.83 11.59
N LEU A 274 29.81 -12.77 10.96
CA LEU A 274 30.17 -14.21 11.10
C LEU A 274 31.47 -14.55 10.38
N ARG A 275 31.77 -13.89 9.27
CA ARG A 275 33.06 -14.03 8.58
C ARG A 275 34.23 -13.61 9.45
N GLU A 276 34.12 -12.48 10.16
CA GLU A 276 35.10 -12.00 11.12
C GLU A 276 35.29 -13.00 12.28
N LYS A 277 34.23 -13.71 12.66
CA LYS A 277 34.26 -14.77 13.69
C LYS A 277 34.72 -16.14 13.17
N GLY A 278 35.15 -16.22 11.88
CA GLY A 278 35.72 -17.45 11.31
C GLY A 278 34.77 -18.32 10.49
N TYR A 279 33.53 -17.90 10.25
CA TYR A 279 32.60 -18.64 9.38
C TYR A 279 33.13 -18.69 7.94
N LYS A 280 33.33 -19.89 7.39
CA LYS A 280 33.89 -20.10 6.04
C LYS A 280 32.84 -20.36 4.97
N GLY A 281 31.59 -20.59 5.34
CA GLY A 281 30.50 -20.91 4.43
C GLY A 281 30.07 -19.73 3.56
N SER A 282 29.15 -19.97 2.61
CA SER A 282 28.65 -18.95 1.68
C SER A 282 27.50 -18.15 2.28
N TYR A 283 27.26 -16.95 1.72
CA TYR A 283 26.08 -16.13 2.04
C TYR A 283 24.76 -16.89 1.76
N SER A 284 24.74 -17.70 0.69
CA SER A 284 23.60 -18.55 0.35
C SER A 284 23.30 -19.60 1.43
N ASN A 285 24.35 -20.19 2.01
CA ASN A 285 24.21 -21.16 3.12
C ASN A 285 23.60 -20.48 4.35
N LEU A 286 24.04 -19.27 4.71
CA LEU A 286 23.44 -18.51 5.80
C LEU A 286 21.96 -18.22 5.53
N ARG A 287 21.59 -17.79 4.32
CA ARG A 287 20.18 -17.56 3.95
C ARG A 287 19.34 -18.83 4.06
N MET A 288 19.86 -19.98 3.61
CA MET A 288 19.20 -21.27 3.71
C MET A 288 19.05 -21.73 5.17
N TYR A 289 20.10 -21.52 5.97
CA TYR A 289 20.09 -21.82 7.40
C TYR A 289 19.02 -20.99 8.14
N LEU A 290 18.96 -19.70 7.92
CA LEU A 290 17.95 -18.82 8.49
C LEU A 290 16.53 -19.22 8.05
N ARG A 291 16.37 -19.63 6.79
CA ARG A 291 15.09 -20.15 6.28
C ARG A 291 14.69 -21.45 6.99
N ARG A 292 15.64 -22.34 7.24
CA ARG A 292 15.43 -23.59 8.00
C ARG A 292 15.00 -23.31 9.44
N LEU A 293 15.72 -22.43 10.14
CA LEU A 293 15.40 -22.04 11.52
C LEU A 293 14.00 -21.41 11.63
N ARG A 294 13.63 -20.59 10.68
CA ARG A 294 12.28 -19.99 10.60
C ARG A 294 11.22 -21.07 10.41
N LYS A 295 11.47 -22.02 9.52
CA LYS A 295 10.54 -23.15 9.26
C LYS A 295 10.37 -24.05 10.50
N GLN A 296 11.43 -24.26 11.27
CA GLN A 296 11.42 -25.05 12.50
C GLN A 296 10.94 -24.28 13.74
N ASN A 297 10.44 -23.05 13.59
CA ASN A 297 10.07 -22.15 14.71
C ASN A 297 11.20 -21.92 15.74
N LYS A 298 12.45 -22.17 15.37
CA LYS A 298 13.62 -21.94 16.23
C LYS A 298 14.08 -20.47 16.20
N LEU A 299 13.70 -19.71 15.16
CA LEU A 299 13.97 -18.28 15.07
C LEU A 299 12.68 -17.54 15.42
N THR A 300 12.68 -16.87 16.54
CA THR A 300 11.66 -15.89 16.91
C THR A 300 11.82 -14.69 15.97
N LEU A 301 10.75 -14.32 15.28
CA LEU A 301 10.70 -13.09 14.52
C LEU A 301 9.93 -12.07 15.32
N ASP A 302 10.59 -10.95 15.54
CA ASP A 302 9.98 -9.83 16.22
C ASP A 302 8.87 -9.22 15.36
N SER A 303 7.77 -8.90 15.99
CA SER A 303 6.70 -8.13 15.37
C SER A 303 6.98 -6.65 15.54
N PHE A 304 6.90 -5.91 14.44
CA PHE A 304 7.17 -4.47 14.42
C PHE A 304 5.96 -3.70 13.91
N ILE A 305 5.77 -2.49 14.44
CA ILE A 305 5.01 -1.45 13.76
C ILE A 305 5.95 -0.76 12.79
N GLU A 306 5.67 -0.89 11.52
CA GLU A 306 6.42 -0.29 10.42
C GLU A 306 5.93 1.13 10.14
N LYS A 307 6.75 1.93 9.46
CA LYS A 307 6.35 3.28 8.99
C LYS A 307 5.02 3.25 8.22
N LYS A 308 4.83 2.24 7.36
CA LYS A 308 3.60 2.08 6.57
C LYS A 308 2.35 1.89 7.43
N ASP A 309 2.47 1.21 8.58
CA ASP A 309 1.34 0.96 9.47
C ASP A 309 0.87 2.27 10.12
N ILE A 310 1.81 3.13 10.52
CA ILE A 310 1.50 4.47 11.04
C ILE A 310 0.93 5.36 9.94
N LEU A 311 1.50 5.34 8.72
CA LEU A 311 1.00 6.14 7.60
C LEU A 311 -0.41 5.72 7.18
N ASN A 312 -0.75 4.44 7.27
CA ASN A 312 -2.10 3.96 6.99
C ASN A 312 -3.15 4.56 7.93
N LEU A 313 -2.79 4.91 9.16
CA LEU A 313 -3.72 5.57 10.09
C LEU A 313 -4.15 6.98 9.64
N LEU A 314 -3.35 7.65 8.80
CA LEU A 314 -3.72 8.94 8.21
C LEU A 314 -4.84 8.82 7.16
N TYR A 315 -4.92 7.67 6.48
CA TYR A 315 -5.82 7.49 5.33
C TYR A 315 -7.07 6.69 5.66
N HIS A 316 -7.06 5.90 6.74
CA HIS A 316 -8.13 4.95 7.06
C HIS A 316 -8.65 5.17 8.49
N GLU A 317 -9.81 5.81 8.62
CA GLU A 317 -10.43 6.15 9.91
C GLU A 317 -10.83 4.93 10.78
N LYS A 318 -11.03 3.77 10.17
CA LYS A 318 -11.53 2.56 10.84
C LYS A 318 -10.46 1.50 11.11
N ASN A 319 -9.18 1.90 11.15
CA ASN A 319 -8.07 0.96 11.34
C ASN A 319 -7.75 0.62 12.81
N ASP A 320 -8.56 1.02 13.77
CA ASP A 320 -8.44 0.57 15.17
C ASP A 320 -8.43 -0.96 15.30
N ASP A 321 -8.99 -1.64 14.32
CA ASP A 321 -9.06 -3.09 14.24
C ASP A 321 -7.80 -3.76 13.67
N LEU A 322 -6.97 -3.04 12.90
CA LEU A 322 -5.78 -3.60 12.26
C LEU A 322 -4.52 -3.51 13.13
N LEU A 323 -4.49 -2.53 14.05
CA LEU A 323 -3.40 -2.32 15.00
C LEU A 323 -3.96 -2.26 16.40
N PRO A 324 -3.73 -3.29 17.24
CA PRO A 324 -4.15 -3.28 18.64
C PRO A 324 -3.66 -2.03 19.36
N ARG A 325 -4.53 -1.37 20.15
CA ARG A 325 -4.20 -0.15 20.91
C ARG A 325 -2.94 -0.30 21.76
N LYS A 326 -2.71 -1.50 22.33
CA LYS A 326 -1.49 -1.78 23.11
C LYS A 326 -0.22 -1.53 22.30
N TYR A 327 -0.19 -1.92 21.00
CA TYR A 327 0.97 -1.73 20.14
C TYR A 327 1.15 -0.27 19.72
N LEU A 328 0.05 0.43 19.43
CA LEU A 328 0.08 1.87 19.18
C LEU A 328 0.61 2.64 20.38
N ASN A 329 0.22 2.27 21.59
CA ASN A 329 0.74 2.90 22.82
C ASN A 329 2.25 2.71 22.96
N ILE A 330 2.79 1.54 22.62
CA ILE A 330 4.25 1.32 22.61
C ILE A 330 4.92 2.22 21.57
N ALA A 331 4.35 2.31 20.35
CA ALA A 331 4.88 3.17 19.30
C ALA A 331 4.83 4.66 19.71
N PHE A 332 3.73 5.12 20.33
CA PHE A 332 3.55 6.49 20.79
C PHE A 332 4.43 6.82 22.01
N SER A 333 4.69 5.85 22.87
CA SER A 333 5.63 6.04 23.99
C SER A 333 7.06 6.25 23.48
N LYS A 334 7.45 5.54 22.43
CA LYS A 334 8.78 5.69 21.80
C LYS A 334 8.87 6.95 20.92
N TYR A 335 7.78 7.31 20.25
CA TYR A 335 7.69 8.45 19.35
C TYR A 335 6.45 9.30 19.66
N PRO A 336 6.44 10.10 20.76
CA PRO A 336 5.27 10.90 21.16
C PRO A 336 4.77 11.82 20.06
N ILE A 337 5.68 12.40 19.28
CA ILE A 337 5.38 13.31 18.18
C ILE A 337 4.44 12.68 17.11
N VAL A 338 4.50 11.35 16.93
CA VAL A 338 3.61 10.65 15.98
C VAL A 338 2.15 10.76 16.42
N LYS A 339 1.89 10.64 17.73
CA LYS A 339 0.54 10.82 18.27
C LYS A 339 0.03 12.24 18.03
N GLU A 340 0.90 13.24 18.15
CA GLU A 340 0.56 14.64 17.88
C GLU A 340 0.26 14.85 16.38
N TYR A 341 1.07 14.29 15.50
CA TYR A 341 0.83 14.35 14.04
C TYR A 341 -0.52 13.75 13.65
N LEU A 342 -0.87 12.59 14.20
CA LEU A 342 -2.19 11.99 13.97
C LEU A 342 -3.32 12.87 14.54
N SER A 343 -3.11 13.44 15.73
CA SER A 343 -4.09 14.33 16.35
C SER A 343 -4.36 15.57 15.53
N ILE A 344 -3.33 16.29 15.06
CA ILE A 344 -3.53 17.49 14.23
C ILE A 344 -4.15 17.16 12.87
N PHE A 345 -3.84 15.99 12.30
CA PHE A 345 -4.46 15.56 11.04
C PHE A 345 -5.97 15.33 11.19
N LEU A 346 -6.37 14.57 12.20
CA LEU A 346 -7.78 14.29 12.48
C LEU A 346 -8.56 15.56 12.85
N GLU A 347 -7.94 16.45 13.64
CA GLU A 347 -8.52 17.74 14.00
C GLU A 347 -8.74 18.62 12.76
N PHE A 348 -7.74 18.73 11.88
CA PHE A 348 -7.86 19.49 10.62
C PHE A 348 -8.95 18.92 9.71
N LYS A 349 -9.00 17.60 9.57
CA LYS A 349 -10.05 16.91 8.81
C LYS A 349 -11.43 17.22 9.38
N THR A 350 -11.57 17.15 10.69
CA THR A 350 -12.84 17.47 11.36
C THR A 350 -13.23 18.92 11.16
N ILE A 351 -12.30 19.87 11.21
CA ILE A 351 -12.56 21.28 10.96
C ILE A 351 -13.05 21.50 9.53
N LEU A 352 -12.38 20.91 8.53
CA LEU A 352 -12.72 21.06 7.12
C LEU A 352 -14.08 20.43 6.74
N LEU A 353 -14.39 19.28 7.30
CA LEU A 353 -15.55 18.50 6.86
C LEU A 353 -16.79 18.72 7.73
N ASN A 354 -16.62 18.89 9.05
CA ASN A 354 -17.73 18.85 10.00
C ASN A 354 -17.96 20.18 10.71
N VAL A 355 -16.94 20.78 11.29
CA VAL A 355 -17.10 21.96 12.17
C VAL A 355 -17.35 23.24 11.38
N LYS A 356 -16.65 23.42 10.26
CA LYS A 356 -16.81 24.52 9.30
C LYS A 356 -16.79 25.92 9.94
N LYS A 357 -15.94 26.16 10.93
CA LYS A 357 -15.84 27.46 11.62
C LYS A 357 -14.41 28.00 11.64
N LYS A 358 -14.22 29.26 11.18
CA LYS A 358 -12.94 29.98 11.14
C LYS A 358 -12.15 29.88 12.46
N LYS A 359 -12.78 30.14 13.62
CA LYS A 359 -12.13 30.14 14.94
C LYS A 359 -11.34 28.85 15.22
N TYR A 360 -11.81 27.68 14.75
CA TYR A 360 -11.13 26.41 14.97
C TYR A 360 -9.93 26.24 14.05
N LEU A 361 -10.00 26.78 12.82
CA LEU A 361 -8.85 26.80 11.92
C LEU A 361 -7.72 27.65 12.50
N ASP A 362 -8.02 28.82 13.04
CA ASP A 362 -7.01 29.70 13.66
C ASP A 362 -6.31 29.03 14.86
N LYS A 363 -7.10 28.36 15.70
CA LYS A 363 -6.54 27.56 16.82
C LYS A 363 -5.67 26.41 16.32
N TRP A 364 -6.11 25.74 15.29
CA TRP A 364 -5.38 24.64 14.69
C TRP A 364 -4.04 25.12 14.07
N ILE A 365 -4.05 26.23 13.34
CA ILE A 365 -2.84 26.86 12.78
C ILE A 365 -1.82 27.15 13.90
N PHE A 366 -2.28 27.72 15.01
CA PHE A 366 -1.43 27.99 16.16
C PHE A 366 -0.83 26.70 16.75
N LYS A 367 -1.67 25.68 16.96
CA LYS A 367 -1.24 24.37 17.47
C LYS A 367 -0.24 23.68 16.54
N ALA A 368 -0.52 23.65 15.24
CA ALA A 368 0.33 23.02 14.23
C ALA A 368 1.71 23.71 14.13
N SER A 369 1.76 25.04 14.22
CA SER A 369 3.03 25.80 14.20
C SER A 369 3.94 25.53 15.42
N ARG A 370 3.46 24.89 16.48
CA ARG A 370 4.27 24.54 17.66
C ARG A 370 4.94 23.18 17.60
N LEU A 371 4.71 22.41 16.53
CA LEU A 371 5.25 21.05 16.39
C LEU A 371 6.70 21.00 15.90
N GLU A 372 7.34 22.15 15.70
CA GLU A 372 8.75 22.27 15.27
C GLU A 372 9.09 21.38 14.06
N SER A 373 8.17 21.31 13.10
CA SER A 373 8.32 20.54 11.87
C SER A 373 8.40 21.45 10.65
N LYS A 374 9.54 21.44 9.96
CA LYS A 374 9.74 22.22 8.72
C LYS A 374 8.68 21.93 7.65
N ASN A 375 8.22 20.69 7.55
CA ASN A 375 7.21 20.28 6.57
C ASN A 375 5.82 20.80 6.94
N ILE A 376 5.43 20.70 8.21
CA ILE A 376 4.16 21.23 8.73
C ILE A 376 4.16 22.76 8.68
N ASP A 377 5.26 23.41 9.05
CA ASP A 377 5.41 24.86 8.95
C ASP A 377 5.27 25.37 7.52
N SER A 378 5.82 24.62 6.56
CA SER A 378 5.67 24.94 5.13
C SER A 378 4.20 24.84 4.70
N PHE A 379 3.49 23.81 5.15
CA PHE A 379 2.07 23.64 4.89
C PHE A 379 1.25 24.76 5.54
N VAL A 380 1.52 25.11 6.80
CA VAL A 380 0.85 26.20 7.50
C VAL A 380 1.09 27.55 6.82
N ARG A 381 2.31 27.82 6.36
CA ARG A 381 2.60 29.03 5.54
C ARG A 381 1.78 29.03 4.26
N GLY A 382 1.60 27.86 3.63
CA GLY A 382 0.71 27.72 2.46
C GLY A 382 -0.73 28.12 2.77
N ILE A 383 -1.30 27.60 3.88
CA ILE A 383 -2.64 27.99 4.35
C ILE A 383 -2.73 29.51 4.59
N LYS A 384 -1.76 30.09 5.31
CA LYS A 384 -1.76 31.54 5.60
C LYS A 384 -1.71 32.41 4.34
N ARG A 385 -0.98 31.97 3.33
CA ARG A 385 -0.83 32.67 2.04
C ARG A 385 -2.10 32.65 1.19
N ASP A 386 -2.93 31.60 1.38
CA ASP A 386 -4.19 31.39 0.66
C ASP A 386 -5.40 31.35 1.62
N TYR A 387 -5.29 32.11 2.71
CA TYR A 387 -6.16 32.00 3.87
C TYR A 387 -7.64 32.18 3.56
N ASP A 388 -8.00 33.21 2.75
CA ASP A 388 -9.39 33.50 2.41
C ASP A 388 -10.03 32.36 1.61
N ALA A 389 -9.30 31.78 0.65
CA ALA A 389 -9.77 30.63 -0.10
C ALA A 389 -9.94 29.38 0.77
N VAL A 390 -9.07 29.19 1.77
CA VAL A 390 -9.21 28.12 2.76
C VAL A 390 -10.41 28.36 3.67
N ILE A 391 -10.64 29.59 4.14
CA ILE A 391 -11.86 29.92 4.91
C ILE A 391 -13.11 29.71 4.07
N ASN A 392 -13.10 30.13 2.82
CA ASN A 392 -14.21 29.90 1.92
C ASN A 392 -14.49 28.41 1.73
N SER A 393 -13.47 27.56 1.72
CA SER A 393 -13.65 26.10 1.66
C SER A 393 -14.34 25.51 2.90
N LEU A 394 -14.30 26.20 4.06
CA LEU A 394 -15.06 25.79 5.24
C LEU A 394 -16.53 26.18 5.12
N LEU A 395 -16.79 27.36 4.57
CA LEU A 395 -18.12 28.00 4.58
C LEU A 395 -18.99 27.57 3.41
N CYS A 396 -18.39 27.19 2.29
CA CYS A 396 -19.08 26.80 1.06
C CYS A 396 -19.16 25.28 0.93
N ASP A 397 -20.22 24.79 0.31
CA ASP A 397 -20.41 23.34 0.08
C ASP A 397 -19.71 22.87 -1.19
N GLU A 398 -19.39 23.76 -2.10
CA GLU A 398 -18.70 23.49 -3.35
C GLU A 398 -17.34 22.81 -3.07
N SER A 399 -17.03 21.81 -3.84
CA SER A 399 -15.76 21.09 -3.78
C SER A 399 -15.22 20.80 -5.17
N ASN A 400 -13.92 20.69 -5.31
CA ASN A 400 -13.29 20.42 -6.60
C ASN A 400 -13.40 18.95 -7.07
N GLY A 401 -14.11 18.08 -6.33
CA GLY A 401 -14.27 16.68 -6.68
C GLY A 401 -14.92 16.42 -8.05
N ILE A 402 -15.83 17.31 -8.48
CA ILE A 402 -16.42 17.25 -9.81
C ILE A 402 -15.37 17.54 -10.88
N VAL A 403 -14.49 18.51 -10.64
CA VAL A 403 -13.41 18.90 -11.55
C VAL A 403 -12.43 17.74 -11.68
N GLU A 404 -12.01 17.13 -10.57
CA GLU A 404 -11.13 15.95 -10.57
C GLU A 404 -11.73 14.80 -11.38
N SER A 405 -13.03 14.53 -11.24
CA SER A 405 -13.75 13.51 -12.04
C SER A 405 -13.65 13.80 -13.54
N LYS A 406 -13.84 15.05 -13.96
CA LYS A 406 -13.75 15.45 -15.38
C LYS A 406 -12.31 15.45 -15.89
N VAL A 407 -11.35 15.85 -15.07
CA VAL A 407 -9.92 15.70 -15.35
C VAL A 407 -9.56 14.24 -15.58
N ASN A 408 -10.05 13.33 -14.74
CA ASN A 408 -9.80 11.89 -14.90
C ASN A 408 -10.46 11.34 -16.18
N THR A 409 -11.66 11.78 -16.53
CA THR A 409 -12.30 11.44 -17.79
C THR A 409 -11.50 11.96 -18.99
N THR A 410 -10.98 13.18 -18.93
CA THR A 410 -10.10 13.78 -19.96
C THR A 410 -8.80 12.99 -20.12
N LYS A 411 -8.19 12.58 -18.99
CA LYS A 411 -7.01 11.70 -18.98
C LYS A 411 -7.30 10.34 -19.63
N LEU A 412 -8.48 9.74 -19.35
CA LEU A 412 -8.91 8.49 -19.96
C LEU A 412 -9.13 8.65 -21.48
N THR A 413 -9.83 9.71 -21.89
CA THR A 413 -10.04 10.06 -23.30
C THR A 413 -8.72 10.13 -24.06
N LYS A 414 -7.73 10.81 -23.48
CA LYS A 414 -6.38 10.88 -24.05
C LYS A 414 -5.69 9.51 -24.15
N ARG A 415 -5.84 8.64 -23.17
CA ARG A 415 -5.27 7.27 -23.20
C ARG A 415 -5.86 6.45 -24.34
N ILE A 416 -7.18 6.51 -24.53
CA ILE A 416 -7.88 5.83 -25.65
C ILE A 416 -7.37 6.33 -27.01
N MET A 417 -6.89 7.57 -27.09
CA MET A 417 -6.32 8.17 -28.30
C MET A 417 -4.81 7.89 -28.43
N TYR A 418 -4.26 6.98 -27.65
CA TYR A 418 -2.83 6.56 -27.66
C TYR A 418 -1.83 7.72 -27.49
N GLY A 419 -2.25 8.85 -26.93
CA GLY A 419 -1.40 10.01 -26.66
C GLY A 419 -0.94 10.79 -27.91
N ARG A 420 -1.49 10.49 -29.10
CA ARG A 420 -1.13 11.11 -30.40
C ARG A 420 -2.11 12.20 -30.84
N SER A 421 -3.00 12.62 -29.95
CA SER A 421 -4.03 13.61 -30.27
C SER A 421 -3.56 15.03 -30.05
N SER A 422 -3.98 15.95 -30.92
CA SER A 422 -3.86 17.38 -30.68
C SER A 422 -4.73 17.80 -29.48
N PHE A 423 -4.41 18.94 -28.87
CA PHE A 423 -5.23 19.52 -27.80
C PHE A 423 -6.68 19.73 -28.23
N GLU A 424 -6.90 20.31 -29.42
CA GLU A 424 -8.23 20.55 -29.98
C GLU A 424 -9.06 19.27 -30.12
N LEU A 425 -8.43 18.17 -30.51
CA LEU A 425 -9.12 16.91 -30.60
C LEU A 425 -9.49 16.34 -29.23
N ILE A 426 -8.63 16.52 -28.21
CA ILE A 426 -8.92 16.14 -26.81
C ILE A 426 -10.09 16.96 -26.29
N LYS A 427 -10.04 18.29 -26.46
CA LYS A 427 -11.09 19.24 -26.04
C LYS A 427 -12.43 18.87 -26.67
N ASN A 428 -12.49 18.78 -28.00
CA ASN A 428 -13.69 18.43 -28.72
C ASN A 428 -14.28 17.10 -28.30
N LYS A 429 -13.44 16.08 -28.08
CA LYS A 429 -13.91 14.76 -27.64
C LYS A 429 -14.39 14.77 -26.19
N ALA A 430 -13.71 15.46 -25.29
CA ALA A 430 -14.12 15.60 -23.88
C ALA A 430 -15.47 16.31 -23.76
N MET A 431 -15.66 17.43 -24.51
CA MET A 431 -16.90 18.18 -24.53
C MET A 431 -18.07 17.39 -25.16
N ARG A 432 -17.83 16.58 -26.18
CA ARG A 432 -18.88 15.75 -26.81
C ARG A 432 -19.28 14.54 -25.97
N LEU A 433 -18.35 13.92 -25.25
CA LEU A 433 -18.66 12.78 -24.39
C LEU A 433 -19.63 13.14 -23.25
N GLN A 434 -19.69 14.40 -22.85
CA GLN A 434 -20.67 14.81 -21.84
C GLN A 434 -22.11 14.91 -22.39
N LEU A 435 -22.26 15.19 -23.69
CA LEU A 435 -23.58 15.23 -24.36
C LEU A 435 -24.19 13.82 -24.56
N LEU A 436 -23.38 12.80 -24.55
CA LEU A 436 -23.84 11.41 -24.68
C LEU A 436 -24.28 10.78 -23.35
N ARG A 437 -24.06 11.48 -22.23
CA ARG A 437 -24.38 11.03 -20.87
C ARG A 437 -25.55 11.82 -20.24
N GLN A 438 -26.09 12.77 -20.96
CA GLN A 438 -27.37 13.43 -20.72
C GLN A 438 -28.48 12.69 -21.47
#